data_fb285c9e68e5d9fc10aa95c5f7f98a38
#
_entry.id   fb285c9e68e5d9fc10aa95c5f7f98a38
#
_cell.length_a   1.000
_cell.length_b   1.000
_cell.length_c   1.000
_cell.angle_alpha   90.00
_cell.angle_beta   90.00
_cell.angle_gamma   90.00
#
_symmetry.space_group_name_H-M   'P 1'
#
loop_
_entity.id
_entity.type
_entity.pdbx_description
1 polymer ?
#
loop_
_entity_poly.entity_id
_entity_poly.type
_entity_poly.pdbx_seq_one_letter_code
_entity_poly.pdbx_strand_id
1 'polypeptide(L)'
;MTEPGSTGSVTISVHRRKPSSMTQSDQHHRPGSEGEHYVQEVLGTTDRADRFYRDQMLDHLNPAMREFIARQEMLFIATADLKGECDSSFRAGPPGFVHVIDDHTLAYPEYRGNGVFASAGNVIQNPHIGLMFLDFQRERIGLHVNGRVKLTEDERLRSHVTDLPLPQVPGQRALMWMVVQVEEAYIHCRKHIPHLRKVGADESWGTDDMMRKGGDFFGAKQEREARERHSPSPTAAATGWL
;
A
#
# COMPACT_ATOMS: atom_id res chain seq x y z
N MET A 1 -1.05 40.25 32.04
CA MET A 1 -0.07 40.00 30.98
C MET A 1 0.57 38.64 31.28
N THR A 2 0.09 37.59 30.66
CA THR A 2 0.60 36.23 30.81
C THR A 2 1.40 35.90 29.56
N GLU A 3 2.68 35.59 29.75
CA GLU A 3 3.60 35.21 28.65
C GLU A 3 3.17 33.91 27.98
N PRO A 4 3.33 33.76 26.64
CA PRO A 4 3.06 32.50 25.95
C PRO A 4 4.20 31.50 26.18
N GLY A 5 3.85 30.31 26.69
CA GLY A 5 4.76 29.21 26.92
C GLY A 5 5.54 28.78 25.68
N SER A 6 6.82 28.60 25.82
CA SER A 6 7.79 28.07 24.85
C SER A 6 7.35 26.68 24.35
N THR A 7 6.97 26.59 23.09
CA THR A 7 6.83 25.30 22.40
C THR A 7 8.20 24.76 22.08
N GLY A 8 8.73 23.88 22.94
CA GLY A 8 9.96 23.15 22.67
C GLY A 8 9.81 22.26 21.42
N SER A 9 10.56 22.59 20.38
CA SER A 9 10.70 21.74 19.19
C SER A 9 11.46 20.47 19.56
N VAL A 10 10.77 19.31 19.51
CA VAL A 10 11.43 18.01 19.69
C VAL A 10 12.07 17.62 18.36
N THR A 11 13.38 17.81 18.25
CA THR A 11 14.15 17.32 17.12
C THR A 11 14.54 15.87 17.39
N ILE A 12 13.93 14.92 16.67
CA ILE A 12 14.29 13.50 16.72
C ILE A 12 15.55 13.31 15.89
N SER A 13 16.72 13.19 16.57
CA SER A 13 17.99 12.92 15.90
C SER A 13 18.19 11.41 15.75
N VAL A 14 18.14 10.91 14.51
CA VAL A 14 18.36 9.49 14.20
C VAL A 14 19.87 9.19 14.22
N HIS A 15 20.42 8.92 15.39
CA HIS A 15 21.77 8.38 15.52
C HIS A 15 21.69 6.85 15.53
N ARG A 16 22.30 6.19 14.53
CA ARG A 16 22.50 4.74 14.55
C ARG A 16 23.38 4.36 15.75
N ARG A 17 22.73 3.94 16.85
CA ARG A 17 23.46 3.23 17.92
C ARG A 17 23.66 1.78 17.50
N LYS A 18 24.90 1.26 17.64
CA LYS A 18 25.18 -0.18 17.49
C LYS A 18 24.40 -0.92 18.59
N PRO A 19 23.74 -2.05 18.27
CA PRO A 19 23.04 -2.83 19.28
C PRO A 19 24.02 -3.35 20.32
N SER A 20 23.71 -3.14 21.60
CA SER A 20 24.36 -3.80 22.72
C SER A 20 23.96 -5.28 22.68
N SER A 21 24.93 -6.17 22.88
CA SER A 21 24.79 -7.63 22.89
C SER A 21 23.78 -8.08 23.96
N MET A 22 22.58 -8.43 23.54
CA MET A 22 21.60 -9.16 24.38
C MET A 22 21.74 -10.66 24.11
N THR A 23 21.73 -11.44 25.19
CA THR A 23 21.86 -12.90 25.22
C THR A 23 20.66 -13.59 24.56
N GLN A 24 20.94 -14.65 23.79
CA GLN A 24 20.04 -15.44 22.94
C GLN A 24 19.09 -16.40 23.69
N SER A 25 18.38 -15.98 24.72
CA SER A 25 17.31 -16.82 25.31
C SER A 25 16.14 -15.93 25.70
N ASP A 26 14.96 -16.19 25.12
CA ASP A 26 13.66 -15.51 25.32
C ASP A 26 13.36 -14.25 24.49
N GLN A 27 13.74 -14.24 23.22
CA GLN A 27 13.11 -13.30 22.27
C GLN A 27 11.78 -13.89 21.77
N HIS A 28 10.69 -13.74 22.51
CA HIS A 28 9.39 -13.57 21.89
C HIS A 28 9.52 -12.36 20.96
N HIS A 29 9.50 -12.59 19.66
CA HIS A 29 9.69 -11.54 18.68
C HIS A 29 8.57 -10.50 18.84
N ARG A 30 8.89 -9.38 19.46
CA ARG A 30 7.97 -8.26 19.64
C ARG A 30 7.59 -7.73 18.26
N PRO A 31 6.29 -7.62 17.92
CA PRO A 31 5.87 -7.07 16.63
C PRO A 31 6.40 -5.66 16.39
N GLY A 32 6.51 -5.26 15.13
CA GLY A 32 7.03 -3.96 14.73
C GLY A 32 8.53 -3.95 14.48
N SER A 33 9.01 -2.87 13.91
CA SER A 33 10.43 -2.67 13.57
C SER A 33 11.23 -2.07 14.73
N GLU A 34 12.56 -2.19 14.67
CA GLU A 34 13.46 -1.50 15.62
C GLU A 34 13.25 0.02 15.63
N GLY A 35 12.90 0.61 14.45
CA GLY A 35 12.59 2.03 14.32
C GLY A 35 11.31 2.40 15.06
N GLU A 36 10.27 1.58 14.99
CA GLU A 36 9.04 1.77 15.76
C GLU A 36 9.31 1.71 17.26
N HIS A 37 10.06 0.71 17.72
CA HIS A 37 10.40 0.55 19.13
C HIS A 37 11.19 1.76 19.66
N TYR A 38 12.16 2.24 18.88
CA TYR A 38 12.90 3.46 19.23
C TYR A 38 11.99 4.68 19.40
N VAL A 39 11.07 4.91 18.47
CA VAL A 39 10.12 6.04 18.55
C VAL A 39 9.17 5.88 19.74
N GLN A 40 8.71 4.68 20.02
CA GLN A 40 7.86 4.37 21.19
C GLN A 40 8.57 4.68 22.51
N GLU A 41 9.85 4.34 22.64
CA GLU A 41 10.67 4.67 23.80
C GLU A 41 10.83 6.18 23.97
N VAL A 42 11.21 6.89 22.89
CA VAL A 42 11.41 8.35 22.91
C VAL A 42 10.13 9.09 23.31
N LEU A 43 8.96 8.62 22.84
CA LEU A 43 7.68 9.23 23.13
C LEU A 43 6.98 8.68 24.40
N GLY A 44 7.58 7.69 25.08
CA GLY A 44 7.01 7.09 26.28
C GLY A 44 5.70 6.34 26.03
N THR A 45 5.56 5.71 24.84
CA THR A 45 4.33 5.02 24.43
C THR A 45 4.46 3.50 24.38
N THR A 46 5.55 2.93 24.87
CA THR A 46 5.89 1.49 24.80
C THR A 46 4.76 0.61 25.35
N ASP A 47 4.28 0.86 26.57
CA ASP A 47 3.19 0.07 27.19
C ASP A 47 1.89 0.12 26.39
N ARG A 48 1.63 1.26 25.71
CA ARG A 48 0.45 1.40 24.87
C ARG A 48 0.60 0.63 23.56
N ALA A 49 1.77 0.62 22.98
CA ALA A 49 2.08 -0.18 21.79
C ALA A 49 2.00 -1.68 22.10
N ASP A 50 2.55 -2.15 23.22
CA ASP A 50 2.49 -3.54 23.63
C ASP A 50 1.05 -4.03 23.86
N ARG A 51 0.20 -3.19 24.45
CA ARG A 51 -1.24 -3.50 24.53
C ARG A 51 -1.88 -3.62 23.16
N PHE A 52 -1.55 -2.73 22.23
CA PHE A 52 -2.08 -2.79 20.86
C PHE A 52 -1.64 -4.08 20.15
N TYR A 53 -0.36 -4.42 20.20
CA TYR A 53 0.16 -5.65 19.60
C TYR A 53 -0.55 -6.88 20.15
N ARG A 54 -0.72 -6.96 21.46
CA ARG A 54 -1.38 -8.09 22.12
C ARG A 54 -2.89 -8.17 21.85
N ASP A 55 -3.58 -7.03 21.85
CA ASP A 55 -5.04 -6.99 21.92
C ASP A 55 -5.69 -6.77 20.53
N GLN A 56 -4.97 -6.27 19.53
CA GLN A 56 -5.55 -5.83 18.24
C GLN A 56 -4.78 -6.28 16.99
N MET A 57 -3.64 -6.92 17.14
CA MET A 57 -2.86 -7.44 16.01
C MET A 57 -2.91 -8.96 16.00
N LEU A 58 -3.12 -9.53 14.82
CA LEU A 58 -3.09 -10.98 14.56
C LEU A 58 -2.10 -11.25 13.42
N ASP A 59 -1.59 -12.45 13.35
CA ASP A 59 -0.78 -12.98 12.25
C ASP A 59 -1.62 -13.62 11.14
N HIS A 60 -2.94 -13.52 11.24
CA HIS A 60 -3.92 -14.12 10.34
C HIS A 60 -5.21 -13.29 10.24
N LEU A 61 -6.07 -13.64 9.28
CA LEU A 61 -7.38 -13.05 9.08
C LEU A 61 -8.46 -13.83 9.84
N ASN A 62 -8.95 -13.27 10.93
CA ASN A 62 -10.08 -13.85 11.65
C ASN A 62 -11.40 -13.75 10.84
N PRO A 63 -12.49 -14.45 11.24
CA PRO A 63 -13.74 -14.42 10.48
C PRO A 63 -14.30 -13.01 10.22
N ALA A 64 -14.19 -12.08 11.18
CA ALA A 64 -14.68 -10.71 11.01
C ALA A 64 -13.84 -9.91 9.98
N MET A 65 -12.52 -10.11 9.97
CA MET A 65 -11.63 -9.49 8.97
C MET A 65 -11.92 -10.03 7.57
N ARG A 66 -12.16 -11.33 7.42
CA ARG A 66 -12.53 -11.96 6.14
C ARG A 66 -13.87 -11.42 5.62
N GLU A 67 -14.88 -11.32 6.46
CA GLU A 67 -16.16 -10.71 6.11
C GLU A 67 -16.00 -9.22 5.74
N PHE A 68 -15.15 -8.48 6.46
CA PHE A 68 -14.84 -7.10 6.15
C PHE A 68 -14.19 -6.96 4.76
N ILE A 69 -13.20 -7.79 4.43
CA ILE A 69 -12.52 -7.79 3.12
C ILE A 69 -13.49 -8.14 1.99
N ALA A 70 -14.33 -9.15 2.18
CA ALA A 70 -15.25 -9.65 1.14
C ALA A 70 -16.25 -8.59 0.62
N ARG A 71 -16.55 -7.57 1.41
CA ARG A 71 -17.48 -6.48 1.01
C ARG A 71 -16.80 -5.23 0.48
N GLN A 72 -15.45 -5.18 0.49
CA GLN A 72 -14.74 -4.00 -0.01
C GLN A 72 -14.75 -3.94 -1.53
N GLU A 73 -14.86 -2.72 -2.07
CA GLU A 73 -14.78 -2.42 -3.51
C GLU A 73 -13.47 -1.74 -3.87
N MET A 74 -12.64 -1.42 -2.87
CA MET A 74 -11.36 -0.73 -3.03
C MET A 74 -10.37 -1.06 -1.92
N LEU A 75 -9.10 -0.92 -2.23
CA LEU A 75 -8.02 -0.93 -1.26
C LEU A 75 -6.85 -0.05 -1.73
N PHE A 76 -6.03 0.36 -0.80
CA PHE A 76 -4.74 0.97 -1.06
C PHE A 76 -3.64 -0.04 -0.81
N ILE A 77 -2.63 -0.05 -1.67
CA ILE A 77 -1.45 -0.89 -1.50
C ILE A 77 -0.22 -0.01 -1.40
N ALA A 78 0.76 -0.45 -0.63
CA ALA A 78 2.07 0.16 -0.51
C ALA A 78 3.14 -0.89 -0.79
N THR A 79 4.09 -0.56 -1.66
CA THR A 79 5.24 -1.39 -2.00
C THR A 79 6.49 -0.53 -2.06
N ALA A 80 7.66 -1.14 -1.98
CA ALA A 80 8.93 -0.45 -2.18
C ALA A 80 9.89 -1.37 -2.95
N ASP A 81 10.77 -0.78 -3.75
CA ASP A 81 11.85 -1.52 -4.41
C ASP A 81 12.99 -1.88 -3.43
N LEU A 82 14.08 -2.46 -3.93
CA LEU A 82 15.27 -2.79 -3.13
C LEU A 82 16.00 -1.57 -2.55
N LYS A 83 15.78 -0.38 -3.11
CA LYS A 83 16.37 0.87 -2.61
C LYS A 83 15.50 1.56 -1.58
N GLY A 84 14.26 1.06 -1.36
CA GLY A 84 13.26 1.67 -0.51
C GLY A 84 12.48 2.81 -1.20
N GLU A 85 12.52 2.90 -2.54
CA GLU A 85 11.69 3.84 -3.29
C GLU A 85 10.23 3.33 -3.27
N CYS A 86 9.36 4.09 -2.61
CA CYS A 86 8.00 3.68 -2.32
C CYS A 86 7.03 3.99 -3.47
N ASP A 87 6.09 3.08 -3.69
CA ASP A 87 4.89 3.28 -4.50
C ASP A 87 3.64 3.03 -3.66
N SER A 88 2.69 3.96 -3.73
CA SER A 88 1.37 3.82 -3.14
C SER A 88 0.32 3.85 -4.24
N SER A 89 -0.50 2.83 -4.30
CA SER A 89 -1.40 2.59 -5.43
C SER A 89 -2.80 2.25 -4.99
N PHE A 90 -3.78 2.66 -5.76
CA PHE A 90 -5.19 2.34 -5.56
C PHE A 90 -5.58 1.11 -6.39
N ARG A 91 -6.37 0.22 -5.81
CA ARG A 91 -6.99 -0.92 -6.47
C ARG A 91 -8.50 -0.90 -6.20
N ALA A 92 -9.28 -1.21 -7.21
CA ALA A 92 -10.74 -1.31 -7.09
C ALA A 92 -11.28 -2.52 -7.86
N GLY A 93 -12.44 -3.00 -7.43
CA GLY A 93 -13.16 -4.10 -8.05
C GLY A 93 -14.57 -4.23 -7.46
N PRO A 94 -15.40 -5.11 -7.99
CA PRO A 94 -16.67 -5.44 -7.36
C PRO A 94 -16.44 -6.07 -5.98
N PRO A 95 -17.44 -6.04 -5.06
CA PRO A 95 -17.32 -6.77 -3.80
C PRO A 95 -16.85 -8.20 -4.02
N GLY A 96 -15.83 -8.63 -3.24
CA GLY A 96 -15.20 -9.93 -3.39
C GLY A 96 -14.04 -9.97 -4.41
N PHE A 97 -13.65 -8.85 -5.04
CA PHE A 97 -12.48 -8.82 -5.92
C PHE A 97 -11.17 -9.17 -5.19
N VAL A 98 -11.08 -8.84 -3.91
CA VAL A 98 -10.06 -9.40 -3.04
C VAL A 98 -10.60 -10.71 -2.48
N HIS A 99 -10.01 -11.81 -2.89
CA HIS A 99 -10.41 -13.15 -2.51
C HIS A 99 -9.55 -13.66 -1.35
N VAL A 100 -10.19 -14.01 -0.23
CA VAL A 100 -9.51 -14.63 0.91
C VAL A 100 -9.51 -16.14 0.69
N ILE A 101 -8.33 -16.71 0.41
CA ILE A 101 -8.16 -18.13 0.11
C ILE A 101 -8.25 -18.97 1.40
N ASP A 102 -7.57 -18.50 2.44
CA ASP A 102 -7.60 -19.08 3.78
C ASP A 102 -7.33 -17.99 4.83
N ASP A 103 -7.11 -18.33 6.09
CA ASP A 103 -6.88 -17.36 7.16
C ASP A 103 -5.50 -16.68 7.08
N HIS A 104 -4.55 -17.23 6.33
CA HIS A 104 -3.23 -16.66 6.13
C HIS A 104 -2.97 -16.18 4.69
N THR A 105 -3.91 -16.37 3.78
CA THR A 105 -3.66 -16.09 2.36
C THR A 105 -4.83 -15.36 1.74
N LEU A 106 -4.54 -14.25 1.06
CA LEU A 106 -5.50 -13.57 0.20
C LEU A 106 -4.89 -13.31 -1.18
N ALA A 107 -5.75 -13.08 -2.18
CA ALA A 107 -5.34 -12.72 -3.52
C ALA A 107 -6.20 -11.58 -4.07
N TYR A 108 -5.60 -10.69 -4.85
CA TYR A 108 -6.33 -9.68 -5.62
C TYR A 108 -5.78 -9.60 -7.04
N PRO A 109 -6.65 -9.27 -8.04
CA PRO A 109 -6.24 -9.21 -9.43
C PRO A 109 -5.51 -7.91 -9.75
N GLU A 110 -4.46 -7.99 -10.57
CA GLU A 110 -3.92 -6.87 -11.33
C GLU A 110 -4.68 -6.76 -12.65
N TYR A 111 -5.49 -5.72 -12.76
CA TYR A 111 -6.19 -5.39 -14.00
C TYR A 111 -5.32 -4.59 -14.96
N ARG A 112 -5.73 -4.52 -16.21
CA ARG A 112 -5.06 -3.68 -17.20
C ARG A 112 -5.16 -2.19 -16.80
N GLY A 113 -4.01 -1.55 -16.62
CA GLY A 113 -3.86 -0.15 -16.26
C GLY A 113 -3.02 0.63 -17.29
N ASN A 114 -2.16 1.51 -16.80
CA ASN A 114 -1.29 2.39 -17.60
C ASN A 114 -0.06 1.68 -18.22
N GLY A 115 0.18 0.42 -17.89
CA GLY A 115 1.32 -0.37 -18.38
C GLY A 115 2.64 -0.15 -17.62
N VAL A 116 2.68 0.71 -16.61
CA VAL A 116 3.91 0.97 -15.82
C VAL A 116 4.24 -0.18 -14.87
N PHE A 117 3.22 -0.80 -14.25
CA PHE A 117 3.36 -1.91 -13.31
C PHE A 117 4.32 -1.64 -12.14
N ALA A 118 4.34 -0.40 -11.61
CA ALA A 118 5.27 0.00 -10.54
C ALA A 118 5.21 -0.94 -9.34
N SER A 119 4.02 -1.19 -8.79
CA SER A 119 3.84 -2.10 -7.64
C SER A 119 4.26 -3.54 -7.96
N ALA A 120 3.95 -4.04 -9.17
CA ALA A 120 4.35 -5.38 -9.60
C ALA A 120 5.88 -5.49 -9.76
N GLY A 121 6.52 -4.45 -10.28
CA GLY A 121 7.98 -4.35 -10.37
C GLY A 121 8.64 -4.35 -9.01
N ASN A 122 8.10 -3.57 -8.07
CA ASN A 122 8.61 -3.49 -6.70
C ASN A 122 8.59 -4.86 -6.01
N VAL A 123 7.47 -5.58 -6.06
CA VAL A 123 7.33 -6.88 -5.36
C VAL A 123 8.19 -8.00 -5.95
N ILE A 124 8.62 -7.89 -7.22
CA ILE A 124 9.61 -8.81 -7.79
C ILE A 124 10.97 -8.65 -7.09
N GLN A 125 11.33 -7.42 -6.75
CA GLN A 125 12.60 -7.09 -6.10
C GLN A 125 12.52 -7.22 -4.57
N ASN A 126 11.43 -6.74 -3.99
CA ASN A 126 11.18 -6.72 -2.54
C ASN A 126 9.74 -7.21 -2.29
N PRO A 127 9.55 -8.48 -1.92
CA PRO A 127 8.23 -9.12 -1.87
C PRO A 127 7.40 -8.72 -0.63
N HIS A 128 7.59 -7.53 -0.08
CA HIS A 128 6.78 -7.01 1.01
C HIS A 128 5.69 -6.07 0.49
N ILE A 129 4.52 -6.16 1.10
CA ILE A 129 3.36 -5.36 0.74
C ILE A 129 2.56 -4.98 1.97
N GLY A 130 2.08 -3.74 2.00
CA GLY A 130 1.04 -3.30 2.91
C GLY A 130 -0.27 -3.08 2.15
N LEU A 131 -1.37 -3.60 2.69
CA LEU A 131 -2.72 -3.36 2.19
C LEU A 131 -3.51 -2.60 3.25
N MET A 132 -4.26 -1.59 2.81
CA MET A 132 -5.16 -0.84 3.67
C MET A 132 -6.55 -0.81 3.06
N PHE A 133 -7.50 -1.43 3.75
CA PHE A 133 -8.92 -1.38 3.45
C PHE A 133 -9.57 -0.31 4.31
N LEU A 134 -10.46 0.51 3.71
CA LEU A 134 -11.18 1.57 4.43
C LEU A 134 -12.67 1.52 4.11
N ASP A 135 -13.49 1.32 5.13
CA ASP A 135 -14.94 1.50 5.00
C ASP A 135 -15.34 2.94 5.34
N PHE A 136 -15.66 3.70 4.32
CA PHE A 136 -16.11 5.08 4.44
C PHE A 136 -17.62 5.22 4.69
N GLN A 137 -18.39 4.14 4.54
CA GLN A 137 -19.84 4.24 4.43
C GLN A 137 -20.58 3.70 5.65
N ARG A 138 -20.16 2.60 6.21
CA ARG A 138 -20.86 1.88 7.30
C ARG A 138 -20.18 2.08 8.63
N GLU A 139 -19.19 1.26 8.93
CA GLU A 139 -18.53 1.24 10.23
C GLU A 139 -17.48 2.35 10.39
N ARG A 140 -16.99 2.91 9.30
CA ARG A 140 -15.89 3.90 9.26
C ARG A 140 -14.67 3.41 10.03
N ILE A 141 -14.28 2.19 9.76
CA ILE A 141 -13.06 1.57 10.25
C ILE A 141 -12.23 1.12 9.05
N GLY A 142 -10.99 0.77 9.29
CA GLY A 142 -10.16 0.10 8.30
C GLY A 142 -9.52 -1.15 8.84
N LEU A 143 -8.84 -1.83 7.95
CA LEU A 143 -8.04 -3.00 8.23
C LEU A 143 -6.70 -2.84 7.52
N HIS A 144 -5.60 -2.93 8.27
CA HIS A 144 -4.27 -3.13 7.74
C HIS A 144 -4.00 -4.62 7.60
N VAL A 145 -3.42 -5.01 6.47
CA VAL A 145 -2.90 -6.36 6.25
C VAL A 145 -1.51 -6.21 5.64
N ASN A 146 -0.49 -6.60 6.37
CA ASN A 146 0.89 -6.59 5.92
C ASN A 146 1.35 -8.03 5.68
N GLY A 147 2.25 -8.22 4.73
CA GLY A 147 2.75 -9.55 4.45
C GLY A 147 3.69 -9.63 3.25
N ARG A 148 3.88 -10.86 2.81
CA ARG A 148 4.71 -11.17 1.64
C ARG A 148 3.84 -11.52 0.46
N VAL A 149 4.23 -11.03 -0.72
CA VAL A 149 3.43 -11.18 -1.93
C VAL A 149 4.24 -11.84 -3.04
N LYS A 150 3.55 -12.63 -3.85
CA LYS A 150 4.09 -13.13 -5.11
C LYS A 150 3.10 -12.92 -6.26
N LEU A 151 3.64 -12.65 -7.45
CA LEU A 151 2.87 -12.63 -8.67
C LEU A 151 2.56 -14.05 -9.15
N THR A 152 1.32 -14.28 -9.54
CA THR A 152 0.86 -15.59 -10.05
C THR A 152 -0.01 -15.38 -11.29
N GLU A 153 0.20 -16.17 -12.31
CA GLU A 153 -0.63 -16.16 -13.52
C GLU A 153 -2.07 -16.61 -13.21
N ASP A 154 -3.06 -16.06 -13.94
CA ASP A 154 -4.48 -16.35 -13.72
C ASP A 154 -4.80 -17.85 -13.85
N GLU A 155 -4.35 -18.50 -14.91
CA GLU A 155 -4.58 -19.93 -15.12
C GLU A 155 -3.97 -20.79 -14.01
N ARG A 156 -2.76 -20.44 -13.60
CA ARG A 156 -2.05 -21.15 -12.52
C ARG A 156 -2.78 -21.01 -11.19
N LEU A 157 -3.24 -19.80 -10.83
CA LEU A 157 -3.96 -19.61 -9.57
C LEU A 157 -5.30 -20.34 -9.60
N ARG A 158 -6.06 -20.24 -10.69
CA ARG A 158 -7.36 -20.93 -10.86
C ARG A 158 -7.26 -22.45 -10.84
N SER A 159 -6.12 -23.03 -11.22
CA SER A 159 -5.93 -24.48 -11.10
C SER A 159 -5.83 -24.97 -9.65
N HIS A 160 -5.58 -24.07 -8.68
CA HIS A 160 -5.45 -24.39 -7.25
C HIS A 160 -6.59 -23.81 -6.41
N VAL A 161 -7.17 -22.69 -6.85
CA VAL A 161 -8.25 -21.96 -6.16
C VAL A 161 -9.44 -21.88 -7.11
N THR A 162 -10.44 -22.71 -6.88
CA THR A 162 -11.55 -22.93 -7.83
C THR A 162 -12.65 -21.88 -7.74
N ASP A 163 -12.73 -21.15 -6.63
CA ASP A 163 -13.76 -20.14 -6.32
C ASP A 163 -13.30 -18.69 -6.52
N LEU A 164 -12.20 -18.48 -7.25
CA LEU A 164 -11.76 -17.13 -7.62
C LEU A 164 -12.85 -16.40 -8.44
N PRO A 165 -13.07 -15.09 -8.15
CA PRO A 165 -14.07 -14.32 -8.85
C PRO A 165 -13.86 -14.32 -10.36
N LEU A 166 -14.96 -14.45 -11.09
CA LEU A 166 -14.95 -14.39 -12.55
C LEU A 166 -15.17 -12.94 -13.01
N PRO A 167 -14.51 -12.51 -14.10
CA PRO A 167 -14.70 -11.17 -14.64
C PRO A 167 -16.16 -11.04 -15.16
N GLN A 168 -16.84 -9.98 -14.75
CA GLN A 168 -18.19 -9.64 -15.22
C GLN A 168 -18.16 -8.87 -16.54
N VAL A 169 -17.08 -8.14 -16.78
CA VAL A 169 -16.83 -7.38 -18.02
C VAL A 169 -15.36 -7.60 -18.46
N PRO A 170 -15.04 -7.46 -19.75
CA PRO A 170 -13.69 -7.73 -20.27
C PRO A 170 -12.59 -6.98 -19.54
N GLY A 171 -12.85 -5.73 -19.10
CA GLY A 171 -11.89 -4.91 -18.38
C GLY A 171 -11.53 -5.39 -16.97
N GLN A 172 -12.30 -6.34 -16.43
CA GLN A 172 -12.04 -7.00 -15.13
C GLN A 172 -11.25 -8.31 -15.27
N ARG A 173 -10.76 -8.64 -16.47
CA ARG A 173 -9.90 -9.79 -16.65
C ARG A 173 -8.55 -9.55 -15.99
N ALA A 174 -8.18 -10.38 -15.04
CA ALA A 174 -6.88 -10.33 -14.40
C ALA A 174 -5.75 -10.60 -15.40
N LEU A 175 -4.74 -9.76 -15.44
CA LEU A 175 -3.48 -10.04 -16.13
C LEU A 175 -2.61 -11.00 -15.32
N MET A 176 -2.65 -10.82 -14.01
CA MET A 176 -1.98 -11.63 -13.00
C MET A 176 -2.66 -11.43 -11.65
N TRP A 177 -2.28 -12.19 -10.67
CA TRP A 177 -2.75 -12.09 -9.30
C TRP A 177 -1.59 -11.76 -8.35
N MET A 178 -1.84 -10.85 -7.43
CA MET A 178 -1.02 -10.63 -6.26
C MET A 178 -1.51 -11.59 -5.17
N VAL A 179 -0.74 -12.63 -4.87
CA VAL A 179 -1.06 -13.60 -3.80
C VAL A 179 -0.25 -13.22 -2.58
N VAL A 180 -0.93 -12.82 -1.52
CA VAL A 180 -0.34 -12.28 -0.29
C VAL A 180 -0.44 -13.30 0.84
N GLN A 181 0.72 -13.67 1.38
CA GLN A 181 0.85 -14.38 2.65
C GLN A 181 0.79 -13.36 3.78
N VAL A 182 -0.21 -13.44 4.63
CA VAL A 182 -0.44 -12.51 5.75
C VAL A 182 0.58 -12.75 6.85
N GLU A 183 1.23 -11.69 7.30
CA GLU A 183 2.14 -11.68 8.45
C GLU A 183 1.54 -10.88 9.61
N GLU A 184 0.76 -9.83 9.30
CA GLU A 184 0.11 -8.98 10.29
C GLU A 184 -1.26 -8.51 9.77
N ALA A 185 -2.26 -8.53 10.63
CA ALA A 185 -3.58 -7.97 10.37
C ALA A 185 -4.09 -7.23 11.60
N TYR A 186 -4.46 -5.94 11.45
CA TYR A 186 -4.91 -5.12 12.57
C TYR A 186 -5.82 -3.97 12.14
N ILE A 187 -6.60 -3.48 13.09
CA ILE A 187 -7.58 -2.41 12.86
C ILE A 187 -6.91 -1.07 12.53
N HIS A 188 -7.46 -0.36 11.54
CA HIS A 188 -7.30 1.09 11.39
C HIS A 188 -8.49 1.78 12.07
N CYS A 189 -8.22 2.60 13.10
CA CYS A 189 -9.26 3.19 13.92
C CYS A 189 -10.13 4.21 13.13
N ARG A 190 -11.41 4.31 13.52
CA ARG A 190 -12.39 5.22 12.86
C ARG A 190 -12.10 6.72 13.04
N LYS A 191 -11.18 7.09 13.88
CA LYS A 191 -11.03 8.45 14.42
C LYS A 191 -10.97 9.56 13.36
N HIS A 192 -10.37 9.29 12.21
CA HIS A 192 -10.22 10.29 11.14
C HIS A 192 -10.78 9.82 9.80
N ILE A 193 -11.52 8.70 9.76
CA ILE A 193 -12.16 8.22 8.54
C ILE A 193 -13.43 9.04 8.31
N PRO A 194 -13.54 9.79 7.20
CA PRO A 194 -14.72 10.57 6.89
C PRO A 194 -15.90 9.65 6.57
N HIS A 195 -17.13 10.11 6.84
CA HIS A 195 -18.33 9.43 6.41
C HIS A 195 -18.68 9.87 4.98
N LEU A 196 -18.48 8.99 4.01
CA LEU A 196 -18.74 9.25 2.62
C LEU A 196 -19.96 8.46 2.14
N ARG A 197 -20.60 8.96 1.10
CA ARG A 197 -21.72 8.29 0.43
C ARG A 197 -21.33 8.00 -1.02
N LYS A 198 -21.50 6.76 -1.46
CA LYS A 198 -21.35 6.37 -2.86
C LYS A 198 -22.48 6.97 -3.68
N VAL A 199 -22.18 7.76 -4.70
CA VAL A 199 -23.17 8.46 -5.54
C VAL A 199 -23.46 7.70 -6.84
N GLY A 200 -22.66 6.72 -7.19
CA GLY A 200 -22.76 5.93 -8.41
C GLY A 200 -21.39 5.48 -8.86
N ALA A 201 -21.34 4.60 -9.83
CA ALA A 201 -20.10 4.19 -10.46
C ALA A 201 -20.25 4.40 -11.98
N ASP A 202 -19.45 5.30 -12.54
CA ASP A 202 -19.16 5.32 -13.98
C ASP A 202 -17.89 4.50 -14.19
N GLU A 203 -18.07 3.18 -14.28
CA GLU A 203 -16.98 2.23 -14.33
C GLU A 203 -16.58 1.99 -15.79
N SER A 204 -15.57 2.70 -16.24
CA SER A 204 -15.01 2.50 -17.58
C SER A 204 -13.92 1.41 -17.58
N TRP A 205 -14.26 0.22 -17.06
CA TRP A 205 -13.32 -0.90 -16.94
C TRP A 205 -12.63 -1.24 -18.27
N GLY A 206 -11.29 -1.17 -18.26
CA GLY A 206 -10.44 -1.54 -19.39
C GLY A 206 -10.52 -0.60 -20.59
N THR A 207 -11.13 0.58 -20.47
CA THR A 207 -11.17 1.57 -21.55
C THR A 207 -9.77 2.06 -21.94
N ASP A 208 -9.55 2.29 -23.23
CA ASP A 208 -8.36 2.98 -23.76
C ASP A 208 -8.63 4.44 -24.07
N ASP A 209 -9.86 4.92 -23.89
CA ASP A 209 -10.24 6.30 -24.07
C ASP A 209 -9.46 7.20 -23.09
N MET A 210 -8.58 8.05 -23.63
CA MET A 210 -7.71 8.92 -22.84
C MET A 210 -8.50 9.92 -21.98
N MET A 211 -9.63 10.41 -22.45
CA MET A 211 -10.45 11.37 -21.69
C MET A 211 -11.15 10.69 -20.50
N ARG A 212 -11.67 9.48 -20.70
CA ARG A 212 -12.26 8.68 -19.61
C ARG A 212 -11.23 8.24 -18.56
N LYS A 213 -9.96 8.12 -18.96
CA LYS A 213 -8.84 7.81 -18.05
C LYS A 213 -8.30 9.04 -17.31
N GLY A 214 -8.86 10.24 -17.54
CA GLY A 214 -8.39 11.49 -16.96
C GLY A 214 -7.39 12.26 -17.84
N GLY A 215 -6.87 11.67 -18.92
CA GLY A 215 -5.93 12.30 -19.85
C GLY A 215 -4.67 12.86 -19.18
N ASP A 216 -4.20 13.98 -19.66
CA ASP A 216 -3.11 14.77 -19.06
C ASP A 216 -3.68 15.85 -18.11
N PHE A 217 -4.50 15.44 -17.13
CA PHE A 217 -5.21 16.36 -16.22
C PHE A 217 -4.28 17.36 -15.53
N PHE A 218 -3.07 16.94 -15.18
CA PHE A 218 -2.08 17.79 -14.52
C PHE A 218 -1.16 18.54 -15.49
N GLY A 219 -1.32 18.42 -16.81
CA GLY A 219 -0.53 19.13 -17.82
C GLY A 219 0.94 18.70 -17.92
N ALA A 220 1.29 17.52 -17.47
CA ALA A 220 2.68 17.03 -17.41
C ALA A 220 3.35 16.97 -18.77
N LYS A 221 2.61 16.59 -19.83
CA LYS A 221 3.12 16.58 -21.21
C LYS A 221 3.45 17.98 -21.69
N GLN A 222 2.53 18.94 -21.46
CA GLN A 222 2.72 20.33 -21.87
C GLN A 222 3.92 20.97 -21.17
N GLU A 223 4.09 20.70 -19.86
CA GLU A 223 5.24 21.21 -19.10
C GLU A 223 6.56 20.65 -19.61
N ARG A 224 6.63 19.35 -19.91
CA ARG A 224 7.83 18.72 -20.48
C ARG A 224 8.19 19.34 -21.83
N GLU A 225 7.23 19.46 -22.74
CA GLU A 225 7.43 20.07 -24.06
C GLU A 225 7.88 21.55 -23.97
N ALA A 226 7.39 22.30 -22.98
CA ALA A 226 7.83 23.64 -22.70
C ALA A 226 9.29 23.71 -22.25
N ARG A 227 9.69 22.82 -21.35
CA ARG A 227 11.09 22.70 -20.85
C ARG A 227 12.05 22.32 -21.98
N GLU A 228 11.68 21.36 -22.83
CA GLU A 228 12.48 20.94 -23.99
C GLU A 228 12.70 22.08 -25.00
N ARG A 229 11.68 22.89 -25.25
CA ARG A 229 11.81 24.08 -26.13
C ARG A 229 12.74 25.17 -25.56
N HIS A 230 12.89 25.25 -24.23
CA HIS A 230 13.73 26.25 -23.55
C HIS A 230 15.11 25.73 -23.16
N SER A 231 15.38 24.43 -23.35
CA SER A 231 16.70 23.88 -23.13
C SER A 231 17.63 24.25 -24.29
N PRO A 232 18.80 24.89 -24.06
CA PRO A 232 19.75 25.17 -25.13
C PRO A 232 20.21 23.86 -25.75
N SER A 233 20.21 23.81 -27.11
CA SER A 233 20.70 22.67 -27.87
C SER A 233 22.14 22.31 -27.44
N PRO A 234 22.48 21.01 -27.31
CA PRO A 234 23.83 20.57 -26.89
C PRO A 234 24.96 20.91 -27.88
N THR A 235 24.64 21.51 -29.00
CA THR A 235 25.58 21.71 -30.14
C THR A 235 26.46 22.96 -30.05
N ALA A 236 26.39 23.77 -28.99
CA ALA A 236 27.17 25.02 -28.92
C ALA A 236 28.45 24.94 -28.05
N ALA A 237 28.81 23.79 -27.52
CA ALA A 237 29.98 23.65 -26.60
C ALA A 237 31.21 22.95 -27.23
N ALA A 238 31.25 22.74 -28.53
CA ALA A 238 32.33 21.96 -29.17
C ALA A 238 33.11 22.74 -30.26
N THR A 239 33.27 24.07 -30.11
CA THR A 239 34.25 24.81 -30.95
C THR A 239 34.95 25.89 -30.12
N GLY A 240 35.99 25.49 -29.43
CA GLY A 240 36.83 26.43 -28.67
C GLY A 240 38.09 25.80 -28.13
N TRP A 241 38.82 25.07 -28.95
CA TRP A 241 40.23 24.76 -28.73
C TRP A 241 40.98 24.83 -30.08
N LEU A 242 41.59 25.96 -30.35
CA LEU A 242 42.80 26.16 -31.16
C LEU A 242 43.64 27.18 -30.45
#